data_fbb9eb0926183b20ef9530321924866c
#
_entry.id   fbb9eb0926183b20ef9530321924866c
#
_cell.length_a   1.000
_cell.length_b   1.000
_cell.length_c   1.000
_cell.angle_alpha   90.00
_cell.angle_beta   90.00
_cell.angle_gamma   90.00
#
_symmetry.space_group_name_H-M   'P 1'
#
loop_
_entity.id
_entity.type
_entity.pdbx_description
1 polymer ?
#
loop_
_entity_poly.entity_id
_entity_poly.type
_entity_poly.pdbx_seq_one_letter_code
_entity_poly.pdbx_strand_id
1 'polypeptide(L)'
;VGITLDKEFWMPESGEAEFQLQFPPIPENVTSLDFSEGDFDGAYKIWGIQLDKDAFYKQKLPKEAVVHKINKKAILPTPKLVYGTATLKGKILDYQKEMIKQVKMHIESPALNIHNEQNIIKIKEDGTFLAEVKVASVTSAALEFPFGWIECLIAPNEETSLIINTKELCRRQAHLQRKDKTYGEPVYFNGYLASLQQELASVDIDIVLKSVYYMDMYNDIVGK
;
A
#
# COMPACT_ATOMS: atom_id res chain seq x y z
N VAL A 1 2.75 2.20 -34.00
CA VAL A 1 3.75 2.49 -35.01
C VAL A 1 5.14 2.37 -34.42
N GLY A 2 5.91 1.36 -34.86
CA GLY A 2 7.33 1.52 -35.04
C GLY A 2 8.30 1.44 -33.87
N ILE A 3 7.93 1.04 -32.66
CA ILE A 3 8.93 0.65 -31.69
C ILE A 3 9.34 -0.79 -31.98
N THR A 4 10.61 -0.99 -32.32
CA THR A 4 11.16 -2.33 -32.53
C THR A 4 11.49 -2.90 -31.16
N LEU A 5 10.99 -4.11 -30.85
CA LEU A 5 11.34 -4.83 -29.64
C LEU A 5 12.87 -4.96 -29.52
N ASP A 6 13.37 -4.86 -28.30
CA ASP A 6 14.80 -4.98 -27.94
C ASP A 6 15.73 -3.92 -28.58
N LYS A 7 15.16 -2.78 -29.01
CA LYS A 7 15.94 -1.62 -29.42
C LYS A 7 15.61 -0.40 -28.57
N GLU A 8 16.64 0.38 -28.27
CA GLU A 8 16.47 1.67 -27.60
C GLU A 8 15.57 2.58 -28.43
N PHE A 9 14.59 3.18 -27.78
CA PHE A 9 13.71 4.18 -28.36
C PHE A 9 13.97 5.52 -27.67
N TRP A 10 14.47 6.48 -28.45
CA TRP A 10 14.69 7.83 -27.94
C TRP A 10 13.38 8.63 -27.99
N MET A 11 13.01 9.20 -26.86
CA MET A 11 11.83 10.05 -26.75
C MET A 11 11.97 11.24 -27.73
N PRO A 12 10.94 11.60 -28.52
CA PRO A 12 10.94 12.80 -29.33
C PRO A 12 11.10 14.08 -28.48
N GLU A 13 11.53 15.17 -29.11
CA GLU A 13 11.65 16.49 -28.43
C GLU A 13 10.32 16.98 -27.82
N SER A 14 9.18 16.53 -28.35
CA SER A 14 7.85 16.79 -27.78
C SER A 14 7.64 16.17 -26.38
N GLY A 15 8.47 15.20 -25.98
CA GLY A 15 8.27 14.44 -24.75
C GLY A 15 7.12 13.44 -24.79
N GLU A 16 6.47 13.28 -25.94
CA GLU A 16 5.33 12.39 -26.13
C GLU A 16 5.57 11.37 -27.24
N ALA A 17 5.18 10.11 -26.99
CA ALA A 17 5.22 9.06 -27.98
C ALA A 17 3.97 8.18 -27.87
N GLU A 18 3.35 7.88 -28.99
CA GLU A 18 2.24 6.95 -29.09
C GLU A 18 2.70 5.66 -29.75
N PHE A 19 2.32 4.54 -29.14
CA PHE A 19 2.54 3.21 -29.71
C PHE A 19 1.35 2.29 -29.45
N GLN A 20 1.16 1.32 -30.32
CA GLN A 20 0.09 0.35 -30.22
C GLN A 20 0.66 -1.01 -29.84
N LEU A 21 0.14 -1.57 -28.74
CA LEU A 21 0.43 -2.94 -28.31
C LEU A 21 -0.67 -3.87 -28.83
N GLN A 22 -0.29 -4.99 -29.40
CA GLN A 22 -1.21 -6.03 -29.83
C GLN A 22 -1.02 -7.25 -28.96
N PHE A 23 -2.10 -7.66 -28.31
CA PHE A 23 -2.13 -8.87 -27.46
C PHE A 23 -2.91 -9.99 -28.17
N PRO A 24 -2.72 -11.25 -27.73
CA PRO A 24 -3.57 -12.35 -28.17
C PRO A 24 -5.05 -12.07 -27.89
N PRO A 25 -5.96 -12.70 -28.66
CA PRO A 25 -7.40 -12.56 -28.41
C PRO A 25 -7.77 -12.90 -26.96
N ILE A 26 -8.61 -12.08 -26.36
CA ILE A 26 -9.12 -12.30 -25.01
C ILE A 26 -10.38 -13.17 -25.10
N PRO A 27 -10.54 -14.22 -24.26
CA PRO A 27 -11.77 -15.00 -24.21
C PRO A 27 -13.02 -14.12 -23.93
N GLU A 28 -14.14 -14.43 -24.57
CA GLU A 28 -15.38 -13.62 -24.47
C GLU A 28 -15.96 -13.52 -23.05
N ASN A 29 -15.65 -14.49 -22.19
CA ASN A 29 -16.11 -14.50 -20.80
C ASN A 29 -15.24 -13.70 -19.82
N VAL A 30 -14.16 -13.08 -20.29
CA VAL A 30 -13.27 -12.25 -19.46
C VAL A 30 -13.84 -10.84 -19.37
N THR A 31 -14.09 -10.37 -18.16
CA THR A 31 -14.66 -9.03 -17.90
C THR A 31 -13.62 -8.05 -17.37
N SER A 32 -12.51 -8.53 -16.87
CA SER A 32 -11.41 -7.68 -16.36
C SER A 32 -10.05 -8.30 -16.62
N LEU A 33 -9.04 -7.46 -16.75
CA LEU A 33 -7.65 -7.84 -16.97
C LEU A 33 -6.74 -7.12 -15.96
N ASP A 34 -5.64 -7.78 -15.66
CA ASP A 34 -4.50 -7.12 -15.03
C ASP A 34 -3.33 -7.13 -16.04
N PHE A 35 -2.65 -6.01 -16.17
CA PHE A 35 -1.50 -5.87 -17.05
C PHE A 35 -0.21 -5.84 -16.21
N SER A 36 0.81 -6.57 -16.66
CA SER A 36 2.18 -6.46 -16.11
C SER A 36 3.16 -6.35 -17.27
N GLU A 37 4.04 -5.37 -17.21
CA GLU A 37 5.12 -5.16 -18.18
C GLU A 37 6.11 -6.34 -18.22
N GLY A 38 6.29 -7.00 -17.08
CA GLY A 38 7.20 -8.13 -16.95
C GLY A 38 7.24 -8.71 -15.55
N ASP A 39 8.15 -9.67 -15.35
CA ASP A 39 8.29 -10.43 -14.10
C ASP A 39 9.51 -9.99 -13.27
N PHE A 40 9.88 -8.72 -13.34
CA PHE A 40 10.99 -8.12 -12.61
C PHE A 40 10.50 -7.10 -11.58
N ASP A 41 11.33 -6.82 -10.58
CA ASP A 41 11.06 -5.79 -9.59
C ASP A 41 11.04 -4.40 -10.27
N GLY A 42 9.98 -3.62 -10.02
CA GLY A 42 9.78 -2.32 -10.66
C GLY A 42 9.02 -2.38 -11.99
N ALA A 43 8.61 -3.56 -12.47
CA ALA A 43 7.74 -3.67 -13.65
C ALA A 43 6.47 -2.85 -13.48
N TYR A 44 6.10 -2.13 -14.53
CA TYR A 44 4.86 -1.37 -14.54
C TYR A 44 3.65 -2.31 -14.53
N LYS A 45 2.67 -2.03 -13.66
CA LYS A 45 1.49 -2.87 -13.48
C LYS A 45 0.23 -2.03 -13.45
N ILE A 46 -0.80 -2.47 -14.17
CA ILE A 46 -2.13 -1.88 -14.19
C ILE A 46 -3.12 -2.94 -13.70
N TRP A 47 -3.85 -2.62 -12.65
CA TRP A 47 -4.79 -3.54 -12.02
C TRP A 47 -6.22 -3.25 -12.41
N GLY A 48 -7.02 -4.32 -12.63
CA GLY A 48 -8.46 -4.23 -12.74
C GLY A 48 -8.94 -3.44 -13.95
N ILE A 49 -8.28 -3.58 -15.10
CA ILE A 49 -8.76 -3.01 -16.37
C ILE A 49 -10.11 -3.65 -16.66
N GLN A 50 -11.18 -2.86 -16.66
CA GLN A 50 -12.52 -3.33 -16.99
C GLN A 50 -12.71 -3.31 -18.50
N LEU A 51 -13.17 -4.44 -19.08
CA LEU A 51 -13.46 -4.56 -20.50
C LEU A 51 -14.88 -4.09 -20.83
N ASP A 52 -15.78 -4.10 -19.85
CA ASP A 52 -17.11 -3.54 -19.96
C ASP A 52 -17.12 -2.14 -19.33
N LYS A 53 -17.59 -1.13 -20.07
CA LYS A 53 -17.65 0.27 -19.62
C LYS A 53 -18.58 0.48 -18.43
N ASP A 54 -19.57 -0.38 -18.28
CA ASP A 54 -20.59 -0.32 -17.22
C ASP A 54 -20.28 -1.26 -16.06
N ALA A 55 -19.24 -2.10 -16.19
CA ALA A 55 -18.86 -3.03 -15.13
C ALA A 55 -18.12 -2.30 -14.00
N PHE A 56 -18.71 -2.34 -12.81
CA PHE A 56 -18.08 -1.85 -11.61
C PHE A 56 -17.56 -3.03 -10.78
N TYR A 57 -16.25 -3.15 -10.67
CA TYR A 57 -15.68 -4.18 -9.81
C TYR A 57 -16.02 -3.89 -8.35
N LYS A 58 -16.81 -4.78 -7.73
CA LYS A 58 -17.05 -4.78 -6.28
C LYS A 58 -16.27 -5.91 -5.66
N GLN A 59 -15.25 -5.56 -4.87
CA GLN A 59 -14.54 -6.55 -4.09
C GLN A 59 -15.44 -7.15 -3.01
N LYS A 60 -15.44 -8.49 -2.92
CA LYS A 60 -16.14 -9.19 -1.85
C LYS A 60 -15.29 -9.10 -0.57
N LEU A 61 -15.76 -8.33 0.38
CA LEU A 61 -15.08 -8.18 1.66
C LEU A 61 -15.43 -9.36 2.59
N PRO A 62 -14.43 -9.94 3.28
CA PRO A 62 -14.69 -10.91 4.35
C PRO A 62 -15.32 -10.21 5.56
N LYS A 63 -15.92 -11.01 6.46
CA LYS A 63 -16.61 -10.48 7.64
C LYS A 63 -15.69 -9.71 8.59
N GLU A 64 -14.43 -10.06 8.58
CA GLU A 64 -13.38 -9.47 9.42
C GLU A 64 -12.88 -8.11 8.89
N ALA A 65 -13.26 -7.74 7.65
CA ALA A 65 -12.96 -6.43 7.07
C ALA A 65 -13.95 -5.38 7.62
N VAL A 66 -13.70 -4.95 8.85
CA VAL A 66 -14.54 -4.00 9.58
C VAL A 66 -13.80 -2.67 9.72
N VAL A 67 -14.46 -1.58 9.35
CA VAL A 67 -13.96 -0.23 9.65
C VAL A 67 -14.32 0.10 11.09
N HIS A 68 -13.31 0.22 11.94
CA HIS A 68 -13.49 0.57 13.33
C HIS A 68 -13.84 2.05 13.49
N LYS A 69 -14.94 2.32 14.20
CA LYS A 69 -15.31 3.71 14.53
C LYS A 69 -14.37 4.28 15.58
N ILE A 70 -14.00 5.53 15.37
CA ILE A 70 -13.19 6.30 16.31
C ILE A 70 -13.91 6.40 17.65
N ASN A 71 -13.23 5.98 18.71
CA ASN A 71 -13.67 6.24 20.07
C ASN A 71 -12.96 7.48 20.62
N LYS A 72 -13.58 8.64 20.50
CA LYS A 72 -13.03 9.92 20.99
C LYS A 72 -12.74 9.95 22.50
N LYS A 73 -13.24 8.97 23.25
CA LYS A 73 -12.99 8.81 24.69
C LYS A 73 -11.97 7.73 25.01
N ALA A 74 -11.40 7.08 23.98
CA ALA A 74 -10.36 6.08 24.20
C ALA A 74 -9.12 6.73 24.81
N ILE A 75 -8.63 6.13 25.87
CA ILE A 75 -7.36 6.51 26.48
C ILE A 75 -6.28 5.61 25.85
N LEU A 76 -5.26 6.21 25.28
CA LEU A 76 -4.12 5.46 24.76
C LEU A 76 -3.38 4.77 25.91
N PRO A 77 -2.85 3.56 25.69
CA PRO A 77 -2.01 2.91 26.68
C PRO A 77 -0.83 3.80 27.07
N THR A 78 -0.51 3.84 28.34
CA THR A 78 0.70 4.54 28.82
C THR A 78 1.93 3.92 28.13
N PRO A 79 2.78 4.72 27.49
CA PRO A 79 4.01 4.21 26.88
C PRO A 79 4.88 3.49 27.91
N LYS A 80 5.31 2.28 27.54
CA LYS A 80 6.20 1.46 28.36
C LYS A 80 7.32 0.91 27.49
N LEU A 81 8.52 0.87 28.05
CA LEU A 81 9.62 0.13 27.46
C LEU A 81 9.52 -1.32 27.91
N VAL A 82 9.14 -2.20 27.00
CA VAL A 82 9.01 -3.64 27.25
C VAL A 82 9.56 -4.37 26.04
N TYR A 83 10.65 -5.08 26.20
CA TYR A 83 11.20 -5.89 25.13
C TYR A 83 10.34 -7.14 24.89
N GLY A 84 9.90 -7.34 23.65
CA GLY A 84 9.05 -8.47 23.31
C GLY A 84 8.93 -8.68 21.81
N THR A 85 8.15 -9.68 21.41
CA THR A 85 7.87 -9.98 20.01
C THR A 85 6.54 -9.33 19.63
N ALA A 86 6.57 -8.46 18.62
CA ALA A 86 5.37 -8.01 17.94
C ALA A 86 5.01 -9.00 16.83
N THR A 87 3.74 -9.32 16.69
CA THR A 87 3.23 -10.21 15.65
C THR A 87 2.36 -9.40 14.69
N LEU A 88 2.75 -9.41 13.41
CA LEU A 88 1.99 -8.79 12.33
C LEU A 88 1.44 -9.88 11.41
N LYS A 89 0.11 -9.97 11.31
CA LYS A 89 -0.58 -10.85 10.38
C LYS A 89 -1.25 -10.05 9.29
N GLY A 90 -1.26 -10.56 8.08
CA GLY A 90 -1.96 -9.92 6.98
C GLY A 90 -2.63 -10.89 6.04
N LYS A 91 -3.68 -10.41 5.38
CA LYS A 91 -4.34 -11.09 4.27
C LYS A 91 -4.55 -10.10 3.13
N ILE A 92 -4.03 -10.42 1.98
CA ILE A 92 -4.21 -9.68 0.74
C ILE A 92 -5.45 -10.25 0.05
N LEU A 93 -6.43 -9.40 -0.20
CA LEU A 93 -7.65 -9.79 -0.91
C LEU A 93 -7.36 -9.96 -2.40
N ASP A 94 -7.95 -10.98 -3.01
CA ASP A 94 -7.75 -11.34 -4.43
C ASP A 94 -6.26 -11.41 -4.81
N TYR A 95 -5.47 -12.04 -3.92
CA TYR A 95 -4.03 -12.16 -4.09
C TYR A 95 -3.66 -12.87 -5.39
N GLN A 96 -2.73 -12.27 -6.12
CA GLN A 96 -2.14 -12.82 -7.32
C GLN A 96 -0.61 -12.78 -7.19
N LYS A 97 0.01 -13.96 -7.19
CA LYS A 97 1.44 -14.13 -6.95
C LYS A 97 2.29 -13.40 -7.99
N GLU A 98 1.82 -13.34 -9.21
CA GLU A 98 2.49 -12.69 -10.34
C GLU A 98 2.58 -11.17 -10.14
N MET A 99 1.63 -10.62 -9.39
CA MET A 99 1.55 -9.18 -9.14
C MET A 99 2.25 -8.75 -7.83
N ILE A 100 2.24 -9.61 -6.83
CA ILE A 100 2.86 -9.34 -5.52
C ILE A 100 3.65 -10.57 -5.09
N LYS A 101 4.96 -10.56 -5.28
CA LYS A 101 5.82 -11.69 -4.91
C LYS A 101 6.17 -11.70 -3.43
N GLN A 102 6.35 -10.52 -2.86
CA GLN A 102 6.76 -10.29 -1.47
C GLN A 102 6.29 -8.95 -0.98
N VAL A 103 6.24 -8.77 0.33
CA VAL A 103 6.04 -7.49 0.99
C VAL A 103 7.34 -7.15 1.73
N LYS A 104 7.80 -5.92 1.59
CA LYS A 104 8.91 -5.44 2.41
C LYS A 104 8.33 -4.69 3.59
N MET A 105 8.83 -4.97 4.78
CA MET A 105 8.46 -4.28 6.00
C MET A 105 9.64 -3.48 6.52
N HIS A 106 9.46 -2.19 6.66
CA HIS A 106 10.42 -1.24 7.20
C HIS A 106 10.07 -0.91 8.63
N ILE A 107 11.04 -0.98 9.52
CA ILE A 107 10.87 -0.71 10.94
C ILE A 107 11.90 0.30 11.40
N GLU A 108 11.45 1.26 12.17
CA GLU A 108 12.31 2.17 12.92
C GLU A 108 12.05 2.00 14.41
N SER A 109 13.06 1.63 15.17
CA SER A 109 12.98 1.53 16.62
C SER A 109 14.16 2.23 17.29
N PRO A 110 14.06 3.52 17.56
CA PRO A 110 15.13 4.28 18.23
C PRO A 110 15.54 3.67 19.56
N ALA A 111 14.59 3.07 20.29
CA ALA A 111 14.86 2.40 21.57
C ALA A 111 15.80 1.19 21.45
N LEU A 112 15.88 0.57 20.27
CA LEU A 112 16.79 -0.55 19.97
C LEU A 112 17.93 -0.15 19.04
N ASN A 113 18.08 1.14 18.75
CA ASN A 113 19.01 1.66 17.75
C ASN A 113 18.86 1.02 16.37
N ILE A 114 17.60 0.69 16.00
CA ILE A 114 17.25 0.16 14.69
C ILE A 114 16.84 1.34 13.83
N HIS A 115 17.59 1.57 12.76
CA HIS A 115 17.31 2.59 11.74
C HIS A 115 16.99 1.91 10.42
N ASN A 116 15.73 2.00 10.00
CA ASN A 116 15.23 1.49 8.72
C ASN A 116 15.60 0.02 8.45
N GLU A 117 15.39 -0.85 9.43
CA GLU A 117 15.54 -2.29 9.21
C GLU A 117 14.49 -2.78 8.21
N GLN A 118 14.96 -3.41 7.15
CA GLN A 118 14.09 -3.98 6.12
C GLN A 118 13.96 -5.49 6.29
N ASN A 119 12.73 -5.94 6.46
CA ASN A 119 12.38 -7.36 6.54
C ASN A 119 11.54 -7.78 5.31
N ILE A 120 11.93 -8.87 4.67
CA ILE A 120 11.16 -9.43 3.56
C ILE A 120 10.15 -10.43 4.10
N ILE A 121 8.87 -10.16 3.88
CA ILE A 121 7.77 -11.02 4.29
C ILE A 121 7.33 -11.85 3.11
N LYS A 122 7.34 -13.18 3.28
CA LYS A 122 6.82 -14.12 2.29
C LYS A 122 5.30 -14.21 2.39
N ILE A 123 4.64 -14.17 1.24
CA ILE A 123 3.20 -14.33 1.14
C ILE A 123 2.90 -15.78 0.77
N LYS A 124 1.92 -16.37 1.44
CA LYS A 124 1.42 -17.71 1.12
C LYS A 124 0.50 -17.66 -0.11
N GLU A 125 0.22 -18.81 -0.70
CA GLU A 125 -0.63 -18.92 -1.89
C GLU A 125 -2.06 -18.38 -1.70
N ASP A 126 -2.56 -18.43 -0.46
CA ASP A 126 -3.86 -17.87 -0.09
C ASP A 126 -3.85 -16.35 0.19
N GLY A 127 -2.72 -15.68 -0.04
CA GLY A 127 -2.53 -14.26 0.20
C GLY A 127 -2.27 -13.88 1.65
N THR A 128 -2.14 -14.86 2.56
CA THR A 128 -1.81 -14.58 3.96
C THR A 128 -0.31 -14.45 4.17
N PHE A 129 0.06 -13.65 5.17
CA PHE A 129 1.44 -13.50 5.62
C PHE A 129 1.54 -13.33 7.13
N LEU A 130 2.72 -13.61 7.66
CA LEU A 130 3.06 -13.46 9.08
C LEU A 130 4.46 -12.89 9.18
N ALA A 131 4.63 -11.89 10.04
CA ALA A 131 5.92 -11.37 10.46
C ALA A 131 5.98 -11.29 11.99
N GLU A 132 7.13 -11.66 12.54
CA GLU A 132 7.44 -11.55 13.96
C GLU A 132 8.73 -10.75 14.10
N VAL A 133 8.67 -9.66 14.87
CA VAL A 133 9.80 -8.76 15.06
C VAL A 133 9.98 -8.40 16.53
N LYS A 134 11.22 -8.18 16.93
CA LYS A 134 11.55 -7.74 18.29
C LYS A 134 11.46 -6.23 18.38
N VAL A 135 10.67 -5.75 19.30
CA VAL A 135 10.49 -4.33 19.57
C VAL A 135 10.52 -4.07 21.09
N ALA A 136 10.84 -2.84 21.48
CA ALA A 136 10.92 -2.45 22.90
C ALA A 136 9.83 -1.44 23.30
N SER A 137 9.02 -1.00 22.36
CA SER A 137 7.90 -0.07 22.56
C SER A 137 6.91 -0.20 21.42
N VAL A 138 5.83 0.57 21.47
CA VAL A 138 4.99 0.79 20.28
C VAL A 138 5.86 1.40 19.18
N THR A 139 5.84 0.79 18.03
CA THR A 139 6.74 1.10 16.91
C THR A 139 5.94 1.20 15.62
N SER A 140 6.26 2.17 14.78
CA SER A 140 5.69 2.24 13.43
C SER A 140 6.39 1.21 12.53
N ALA A 141 5.59 0.49 11.74
CA ALA A 141 6.06 -0.39 10.68
C ALA A 141 5.40 0.02 9.37
N ALA A 142 6.18 0.15 8.32
CA ALA A 142 5.68 0.47 6.99
C ALA A 142 5.80 -0.75 6.07
N LEU A 143 4.68 -1.19 5.52
CA LEU A 143 4.62 -2.27 4.53
C LEU A 143 4.69 -1.68 3.14
N GLU A 144 5.75 -2.01 2.40
CA GLU A 144 5.97 -1.58 1.03
C GLU A 144 5.41 -2.62 0.06
N PHE A 145 4.49 -2.16 -0.79
CA PHE A 145 3.94 -2.89 -1.93
C PHE A 145 4.40 -2.24 -3.23
N PRO A 146 4.37 -2.94 -4.37
CA PRO A 146 4.72 -2.35 -5.68
C PRO A 146 3.88 -1.12 -6.05
N PHE A 147 2.74 -0.90 -5.41
CA PHE A 147 1.75 0.13 -5.71
C PHE A 147 1.36 0.98 -4.50
N GLY A 148 2.18 1.05 -3.48
CA GLY A 148 1.95 1.93 -2.34
C GLY A 148 2.38 1.35 -0.99
N TRP A 149 2.21 2.15 0.04
CA TRP A 149 2.64 1.86 1.40
C TRP A 149 1.45 1.77 2.35
N ILE A 150 1.55 0.89 3.34
CA ILE A 150 0.63 0.81 4.48
C ILE A 150 1.45 0.98 5.74
N GLU A 151 1.13 2.00 6.52
CA GLU A 151 1.69 2.18 7.84
C GLU A 151 0.81 1.49 8.89
N CYS A 152 1.45 0.84 9.86
CA CYS A 152 0.76 0.23 10.99
C CYS A 152 1.59 0.35 12.27
N LEU A 153 0.92 0.24 13.41
CA LEU A 153 1.56 0.20 14.71
C LEU A 153 1.70 -1.26 15.16
N ILE A 154 2.89 -1.61 15.61
CA ILE A 154 3.21 -2.88 16.23
C ILE A 154 3.72 -2.65 17.65
N ALA A 155 3.50 -3.60 18.55
CA ALA A 155 3.93 -3.45 19.95
C ALA A 155 4.43 -4.78 20.54
N PRO A 156 5.28 -4.74 21.58
CA PRO A 156 5.80 -5.93 22.23
C PRO A 156 4.65 -6.81 22.76
N ASN A 157 4.69 -8.10 22.44
CA ASN A 157 3.73 -9.12 22.87
C ASN A 157 2.29 -8.87 22.42
N GLU A 158 2.10 -8.02 21.41
CA GLU A 158 0.79 -7.71 20.82
C GLU A 158 0.71 -8.23 19.39
N GLU A 159 -0.54 -8.45 18.94
CA GLU A 159 -0.85 -8.85 17.58
C GLU A 159 -1.58 -7.72 16.85
N THR A 160 -1.03 -7.32 15.70
CA THR A 160 -1.69 -6.47 14.72
C THR A 160 -2.07 -7.31 13.52
N SER A 161 -3.30 -7.21 13.05
CA SER A 161 -3.80 -7.95 11.91
C SER A 161 -4.39 -7.02 10.86
N LEU A 162 -4.06 -7.26 9.59
CA LEU A 162 -4.42 -6.43 8.44
C LEU A 162 -5.20 -7.24 7.41
N ILE A 163 -6.27 -6.65 6.87
CA ILE A 163 -6.88 -7.11 5.63
C ILE A 163 -6.67 -6.02 4.58
N ILE A 164 -5.98 -6.36 3.51
CA ILE A 164 -5.47 -5.41 2.52
C ILE A 164 -6.28 -5.54 1.24
N ASN A 165 -6.94 -4.45 0.86
CA ASN A 165 -7.62 -4.30 -0.40
C ASN A 165 -6.68 -3.62 -1.41
N THR A 166 -5.97 -4.44 -2.19
CA THR A 166 -4.94 -3.96 -3.12
C THR A 166 -5.51 -3.04 -4.19
N LYS A 167 -6.76 -3.26 -4.63
CA LYS A 167 -7.40 -2.41 -5.64
C LYS A 167 -7.71 -1.02 -5.11
N GLU A 168 -8.18 -0.92 -3.86
CA GLU A 168 -8.37 0.39 -3.23
C GLU A 168 -7.04 1.06 -2.86
N LEU A 169 -6.00 0.27 -2.54
CA LEU A 169 -4.65 0.80 -2.35
C LEU A 169 -4.10 1.41 -3.65
N CYS A 170 -4.28 0.73 -4.78
CA CYS A 170 -3.92 1.27 -6.10
C CYS A 170 -4.72 2.53 -6.45
N ARG A 171 -6.02 2.55 -6.15
CA ARG A 171 -6.87 3.74 -6.36
C ARG A 171 -6.42 4.91 -5.50
N ARG A 172 -6.08 4.66 -4.23
CA ARG A 172 -5.49 5.68 -3.36
C ARG A 172 -4.22 6.25 -3.97
N GLN A 173 -3.32 5.41 -4.46
CA GLN A 173 -2.10 5.85 -5.11
C GLN A 173 -2.39 6.68 -6.37
N ALA A 174 -3.36 6.28 -7.19
CA ALA A 174 -3.79 7.05 -8.36
C ALA A 174 -4.42 8.40 -7.96
N HIS A 175 -5.19 8.45 -6.87
CA HIS A 175 -5.75 9.69 -6.34
C HIS A 175 -4.65 10.68 -5.91
N LEU A 176 -3.57 10.19 -5.29
CA LEU A 176 -2.43 11.03 -4.92
C LEU A 176 -1.78 11.71 -6.13
N GLN A 177 -1.75 11.02 -7.27
CA GLN A 177 -1.15 11.54 -8.49
C GLN A 177 -2.08 12.47 -9.28
N ARG A 178 -3.36 12.12 -9.38
CA ARG A 178 -4.33 12.74 -10.29
C ARG A 178 -5.43 13.54 -9.62
N LYS A 179 -5.70 13.31 -8.33
CA LYS A 179 -6.73 13.97 -7.51
C LYS A 179 -8.18 13.90 -8.03
N ASP A 180 -8.43 13.12 -9.09
CA ASP A 180 -9.71 12.99 -9.76
C ASP A 180 -10.46 11.69 -9.41
N LYS A 181 -9.85 10.83 -8.63
CA LYS A 181 -10.38 9.50 -8.28
C LYS A 181 -10.74 9.41 -6.82
N THR A 182 -11.90 8.85 -6.54
CA THR A 182 -12.27 8.42 -5.19
C THR A 182 -11.79 6.99 -4.97
N TYR A 183 -11.48 6.66 -3.74
CA TYR A 183 -11.12 5.31 -3.33
C TYR A 183 -11.90 4.91 -2.07
N GLY A 184 -12.09 3.60 -1.90
CA GLY A 184 -12.65 3.01 -0.68
C GLY A 184 -11.58 2.75 0.36
N GLU A 185 -11.89 1.89 1.34
CA GLU A 185 -10.95 1.55 2.40
C GLU A 185 -9.84 0.60 1.89
N PRO A 186 -8.56 1.03 1.87
CA PRO A 186 -7.47 0.20 1.36
C PRO A 186 -6.97 -0.83 2.38
N VAL A 187 -7.21 -0.61 3.68
CA VAL A 187 -6.76 -1.50 4.75
C VAL A 187 -7.75 -1.52 5.91
N TYR A 188 -7.99 -2.70 6.44
CA TYR A 188 -8.82 -2.92 7.64
C TYR A 188 -7.93 -3.46 8.74
N PHE A 189 -7.90 -2.78 9.86
CA PHE A 189 -7.09 -3.14 11.02
C PHE A 189 -7.89 -3.96 12.03
N ASN A 190 -7.23 -4.96 12.60
CA ASN A 190 -7.75 -5.74 13.73
C ASN A 190 -6.64 -5.94 14.77
N GLY A 191 -7.02 -6.27 16.00
CA GLY A 191 -6.07 -6.49 17.09
C GLY A 191 -5.61 -5.18 17.76
N TYR A 192 -4.31 -5.06 17.98
CA TYR A 192 -3.74 -3.99 18.78
C TYR A 192 -4.04 -2.60 18.21
N LEU A 193 -4.68 -1.76 19.03
CA LEU A 193 -5.07 -0.38 18.68
C LEU A 193 -5.81 -0.23 17.34
N ALA A 194 -6.60 -1.23 16.92
CA ALA A 194 -7.23 -1.29 15.61
C ALA A 194 -8.00 -0.01 15.23
N SER A 195 -8.76 0.57 16.15
CA SER A 195 -9.50 1.83 15.90
C SER A 195 -8.58 3.02 15.66
N LEU A 196 -7.49 3.14 16.42
CA LEU A 196 -6.49 4.20 16.22
C LEU A 196 -5.77 4.02 14.90
N GLN A 197 -5.37 2.80 14.57
CA GLN A 197 -4.70 2.49 13.31
C GLN A 197 -5.60 2.80 12.10
N GLN A 198 -6.90 2.48 12.21
CA GLN A 198 -7.89 2.80 11.18
C GLN A 198 -8.05 4.32 11.01
N GLU A 199 -8.04 5.07 12.12
CA GLU A 199 -8.09 6.53 12.09
C GLU A 199 -6.84 7.12 11.43
N LEU A 200 -5.65 6.66 11.81
CA LEU A 200 -4.39 7.12 11.23
C LEU A 200 -4.34 6.85 9.72
N ALA A 201 -4.80 5.67 9.28
CA ALA A 201 -4.86 5.32 7.85
C ALA A 201 -5.86 6.17 7.05
N SER A 202 -6.85 6.77 7.72
CA SER A 202 -7.86 7.64 7.10
C SER A 202 -7.46 9.12 7.06
N VAL A 203 -6.28 9.49 7.58
CA VAL A 203 -5.79 10.87 7.52
C VAL A 203 -5.68 11.30 6.06
N ASP A 204 -6.32 12.44 5.76
CA ASP A 204 -6.31 12.99 4.42
C ASP A 204 -4.89 13.41 4.02
N ILE A 205 -4.36 12.72 3.05
CA ILE A 205 -3.01 12.95 2.55
C ILE A 205 -2.85 14.33 1.91
N ASP A 206 -3.94 14.93 1.41
CA ASP A 206 -3.93 16.30 0.90
C ASP A 206 -3.61 17.31 2.01
N ILE A 207 -3.99 17.02 3.25
CA ILE A 207 -3.61 17.83 4.42
C ILE A 207 -2.11 17.71 4.66
N VAL A 208 -1.56 16.48 4.58
CA VAL A 208 -0.13 16.22 4.75
C VAL A 208 0.68 16.91 3.64
N LEU A 209 0.26 16.80 2.39
CA LEU A 209 0.93 17.46 1.26
C LEU A 209 0.88 18.99 1.38
N LYS A 210 -0.22 19.56 1.85
CA LYS A 210 -0.32 20.99 2.12
C LYS A 210 0.64 21.40 3.25
N SER A 211 0.79 20.59 4.30
CA SER A 211 1.73 20.90 5.37
C SER A 211 3.19 20.89 4.88
N VAL A 212 3.56 19.96 4.02
CA VAL A 212 4.90 19.94 3.37
C VAL A 212 5.09 21.19 2.51
N TYR A 213 4.10 21.59 1.70
CA TYR A 213 4.16 22.80 0.90
C TYR A 213 4.37 24.05 1.77
N TYR A 214 3.68 24.16 2.90
CA TYR A 214 3.86 25.29 3.82
C TYR A 214 5.23 25.25 4.52
N MET A 215 5.78 24.09 4.81
CA MET A 215 7.15 23.96 5.35
C MET A 215 8.20 24.41 4.33
N ASP A 216 8.06 24.01 3.07
CA ASP A 216 8.96 24.45 2.00
C ASP A 216 8.90 25.97 1.83
N MET A 217 7.69 26.55 1.80
CA MET A 217 7.50 27.99 1.72
C MET A 217 8.08 28.72 2.95
N TYR A 218 7.95 28.15 4.15
CA TYR A 218 8.56 28.69 5.36
C TYR A 218 10.09 28.68 5.26
N ASN A 219 10.68 27.59 4.83
CA ASN A 219 12.13 27.45 4.66
C ASN A 219 12.68 28.43 3.61
N ASP A 220 11.94 28.67 2.53
CA ASP A 220 12.29 29.69 1.53
C ASP A 220 12.27 31.12 2.07
N ILE A 221 11.42 31.40 3.04
CA ILE A 221 11.33 32.75 3.67
C ILE A 221 12.42 32.93 4.72
N VAL A 222 12.68 31.92 5.53
CA VAL A 222 13.61 31.99 6.68
C VAL A 222 15.07 31.76 6.24
N GLY A 223 15.28 31.04 5.13
CA GLY A 223 16.61 30.76 4.55
C GLY A 223 17.18 31.92 3.72
N LYS A 224 16.45 33.01 3.59
CA LYS A 224 16.92 34.28 2.97
C LYS A 224 17.31 35.29 4.04
#